data_60dc4bc36bd5318435edeea3b10e6347
#
_entry.id   60dc4bc36bd5318435edeea3b10e6347
#
_cell.length_a   1.000
_cell.length_b   1.000
_cell.length_c   1.000
_cell.angle_alpha   90.00
_cell.angle_beta   90.00
_cell.angle_gamma   90.00
#
_symmetry.space_group_name_H-M   'P 1'
#
loop_
_entity.id
_entity.type
_entity.pdbx_description
1 polymer ?
#
loop_
_entity_poly.entity_id
_entity_poly.type
_entity_poly.pdbx_seq_one_letter_code
_entity_poly.pdbx_strand_id
1 'polypeptide(L)' 'MFDGGDPRDEAARVGLTVDEFREWSELNGTPLCGHVLPHGGVCRQVAGPKQLSPRAWLHLHRAGRCRSHRP' A
#
# COMPACT_ATOMS: atom_id res chain seq x y z
N MET A 1 -1.06 29.48 2.82
CA MET A 1 -0.86 28.83 2.89
C MET A 1 -0.89 27.84 3.02
N PHE A 2 -0.86 27.22 3.14
CA PHE A 2 -0.90 26.25 3.11
C PHE A 2 -1.32 25.54 3.64
N ASP A 3 -1.49 25.56 3.59
CA ASP A 3 -2.00 24.96 4.04
C ASP A 3 -2.14 23.64 4.00
N GLY A 4 -2.31 23.04 3.48
CA GLY A 4 -2.42 21.64 3.31
C GLY A 4 -1.38 20.90 4.08
N GLY A 5 -1.41 20.01 4.77
CA GLY A 5 -0.38 19.43 5.62
C GLY A 5 0.83 18.94 4.86
N ASP A 6 1.93 18.88 5.55
CA ASP A 6 3.12 18.23 5.05
C ASP A 6 2.79 16.72 4.91
N PRO A 7 3.09 16.10 3.77
CA PRO A 7 2.85 14.66 3.59
C PRO A 7 3.47 13.80 4.69
N ARG A 8 4.59 14.24 5.24
CA ARG A 8 5.25 13.50 6.32
C ARG A 8 4.42 13.50 7.61
N ASP A 9 3.75 14.63 7.89
CA ASP A 9 2.90 14.71 9.06
C ASP A 9 1.66 13.83 8.91
N GLU A 10 1.08 13.82 7.73
CA GLU A 10 -0.08 12.99 7.47
C GLU A 10 0.27 11.50 7.52
N ALA A 11 1.41 11.13 6.95
CA ALA A 11 1.87 9.75 6.99
C ALA A 11 2.11 9.29 8.44
N ALA A 12 2.80 10.13 9.22
CA ALA A 12 3.07 9.81 10.62
C ALA A 12 1.78 9.66 11.43
N ARG A 13 0.79 10.48 11.12
CA ARG A 13 -0.50 10.46 11.82
C ARG A 13 -1.22 9.13 11.67
N VAL A 14 -1.06 8.49 10.52
CA VAL A 14 -1.67 7.19 10.26
C VAL A 14 -0.70 6.03 10.39
N GLY A 15 0.53 6.28 10.85
CA GLY A 15 1.51 5.24 11.11
C GLY A 15 2.23 4.70 9.90
N LEU A 16 2.29 5.49 8.81
CA LEU A 16 2.99 5.09 7.60
C LEU A 16 4.21 5.96 7.37
N THR A 17 5.16 5.44 6.57
CA THR A 17 6.23 6.29 6.05
C THR A 17 5.68 7.15 4.92
N VAL A 18 6.44 8.17 4.51
CA VAL A 18 6.02 9.02 3.39
C VAL A 18 5.83 8.19 2.12
N ASP A 19 6.75 7.27 1.86
CA ASP A 19 6.65 6.42 0.67
C ASP A 19 5.41 5.53 0.71
N GLU A 20 5.11 4.96 1.89
CA GLU A 20 3.92 4.13 2.06
C GLU A 20 2.65 4.93 1.88
N PHE A 21 2.61 6.12 2.45
CA PHE A 21 1.45 7.00 2.34
C PHE A 21 1.21 7.40 0.89
N ARG A 22 2.29 7.74 0.17
CA ARG A 22 2.20 8.10 -1.24
C ARG A 22 1.68 6.93 -2.06
N GLU A 23 2.19 5.73 -1.80
CA GLU A 23 1.76 4.54 -2.51
C GLU A 23 0.29 4.24 -2.26
N TRP A 24 -0.15 4.35 -1.00
CA TRP A 24 -1.56 4.16 -0.67
C TRP A 24 -2.44 5.14 -1.46
N SER A 25 -2.01 6.40 -1.54
CA SER A 25 -2.74 7.44 -2.25
C SER A 25 -2.80 7.14 -3.75
N GLU A 26 -1.66 6.76 -4.34
CA GLU A 26 -1.60 6.47 -5.77
C GLU A 26 -2.43 5.24 -6.15
N LEU A 27 -2.50 4.27 -5.26
CA LEU A 27 -3.26 3.05 -5.50
C LEU A 27 -4.71 3.18 -5.06
N ASN A 28 -5.11 4.34 -4.55
CA ASN A 28 -6.47 4.57 -4.04
C ASN A 28 -6.88 3.52 -3.02
N GLY A 29 -5.93 3.07 -2.21
CA GLY A 29 -6.20 2.10 -1.16
C GLY A 29 -6.26 0.65 -1.61
N THR A 30 -5.87 0.36 -2.84
CA THR A 30 -5.86 -1.00 -3.36
C THR A 30 -4.57 -1.70 -2.96
N PRO A 31 -4.63 -2.81 -2.19
CA PRO A 31 -3.41 -3.55 -1.85
C PRO A 31 -2.95 -4.41 -3.01
N LEU A 32 -1.64 -4.50 -3.18
CA LEU A 32 -1.03 -5.30 -4.24
C LEU A 32 -0.28 -6.49 -3.66
N CYS A 33 -0.12 -7.54 -4.48
CA CYS A 33 0.50 -8.79 -4.06
C CYS A 33 1.95 -8.60 -3.58
N GLY A 34 2.77 -7.91 -4.37
CA GLY A 34 4.15 -7.66 -4.00
C GLY A 34 5.05 -8.88 -3.96
N HIS A 35 4.58 -10.02 -4.46
CA HIS A 35 5.40 -11.23 -4.49
C HIS A 35 6.56 -11.06 -5.48
N VAL A 36 7.78 -11.39 -5.05
CA VAL A 36 8.96 -11.30 -5.92
C VAL A 36 8.91 -12.44 -6.93
N LEU A 37 8.96 -12.08 -8.21
CA LEU A 37 8.88 -13.06 -9.29
C LEU A 37 10.27 -13.58 -9.64
N PRO A 38 10.36 -14.82 -10.20
CA PRO A 38 11.67 -15.42 -10.49
C PRO A 38 12.54 -14.59 -11.44
N HIS A 39 11.92 -13.80 -12.32
CA HIS A 39 12.68 -12.99 -13.28
C HIS A 39 13.08 -11.62 -12.72
N GLY A 40 12.89 -11.38 -11.42
CA GLY A 40 13.33 -10.17 -10.77
C GLY A 40 12.28 -9.08 -10.66
N GLY A 41 11.11 -9.27 -11.24
CA GLY A 41 10.01 -8.33 -11.12
C GLY A 41 9.17 -8.58 -9.87
N VAL A 42 8.13 -7.79 -9.71
CA VAL A 42 7.19 -7.93 -8.58
C VAL A 42 5.80 -8.10 -9.12
N CYS A 43 5.05 -9.00 -8.50
CA CYS A 43 3.64 -9.20 -8.85
C CYS A 43 2.85 -7.96 -8.42
N ARG A 44 2.09 -7.39 -9.35
CA ARG A 44 1.31 -6.19 -9.08
C ARG A 44 -0.19 -6.45 -9.16
N GLN A 45 -0.59 -7.69 -9.01
CA GLN A 45 -2.00 -8.03 -8.99
C GLN A 45 -2.63 -7.66 -7.65
N VAL A 46 -3.93 -7.40 -7.68
CA VAL A 46 -4.65 -6.99 -6.48
C VAL A 46 -4.64 -8.11 -5.45
N ALA A 47 -4.28 -7.76 -4.22
CA ALA A 47 -4.19 -8.72 -3.12
C ALA A 47 -5.48 -8.78 -2.29
N GLY A 48 -6.36 -7.80 -2.45
CA GLY A 48 -7.60 -7.77 -1.69
C GLY A 48 -8.44 -6.56 -2.05
N PRO A 49 -9.56 -6.36 -1.36
CA PRO A 49 -10.45 -5.24 -1.67
C PRO A 49 -9.82 -3.91 -1.26
N LYS A 50 -10.30 -2.84 -1.90
CA LYS A 50 -9.87 -1.49 -1.60
C LYS A 50 -10.07 -1.18 -0.12
N GLN A 51 -9.07 -0.55 0.49
CA GLN A 51 -9.10 -0.19 1.90
C GLN A 51 -9.13 1.33 2.05
N LEU A 52 -10.10 1.83 2.80
CA LEU A 52 -10.19 3.27 3.07
C LEU A 52 -9.20 3.69 4.16
N SER A 53 -8.86 2.77 5.05
CA SER A 53 -7.90 3.05 6.12
C SER A 53 -6.47 2.77 5.62
N PRO A 54 -5.56 3.75 5.70
CA PRO A 54 -4.17 3.51 5.29
C PRO A 54 -3.49 2.38 6.05
N ARG A 55 -3.81 2.23 7.33
CA ARG A 55 -3.20 1.15 8.14
C ARG A 55 -3.71 -0.21 7.73
N ALA A 56 -5.00 -0.33 7.45
CA ALA A 56 -5.57 -1.59 6.97
C ALA A 56 -4.99 -1.95 5.62
N TRP A 57 -4.86 -0.95 4.73
CA TRP A 57 -4.23 -1.15 3.44
C TRP A 57 -2.79 -1.64 3.58
N LEU A 58 -2.03 -1.02 4.47
CA LEU A 58 -0.63 -1.37 4.66
C LEU A 58 -0.48 -2.82 5.09
N HIS A 59 -1.34 -3.26 6.00
CA HIS A 59 -1.31 -4.64 6.47
C HIS A 59 -1.54 -5.61 5.30
N LEU A 60 -2.54 -5.36 4.48
CA LEU A 60 -2.84 -6.22 3.35
C LEU A 60 -1.76 -6.12 2.27
N HIS A 61 -1.21 -4.91 2.09
CA HIS A 61 -0.19 -4.68 1.06
C HIS A 61 1.12 -5.41 1.41
N ARG A 62 1.44 -5.53 2.69
CA ARG A 62 2.65 -6.22 3.14
C ARG A 62 2.47 -7.72 3.25
N ALA A 63 1.35 -8.15 3.80
CA ALA A 63 1.11 -9.55 4.15
C ALA A 63 0.24 -10.29 3.14
N GLY A 64 -0.60 -9.58 2.40
CA GLY A 64 -1.51 -10.19 1.44
C GLY A 64 -0.81 -10.63 0.18
N ARG A 65 -1.46 -11.56 -0.52
CA ARG A 65 -1.00 -12.04 -1.81
C ARG A 65 -2.19 -12.17 -2.73
N CYS A 66 -1.96 -12.10 -4.04
CA CYS A 66 -3.03 -12.32 -4.99
C CYS A 66 -3.39 -13.81 -5.01
N ARG A 67 -4.47 -14.13 -5.73
CA ARG A 67 -4.95 -15.51 -5.79
C ARG A 67 -3.86 -16.49 -6.20
N SER A 68 -2.99 -16.10 -7.13
CA SER A 68 -1.95 -16.98 -7.65
C SER A 68 -0.81 -17.21 -6.65
N HIS A 69 -0.63 -16.33 -5.69
CA HIS A 69 0.49 -16.41 -4.75
C HIS A 69 0.06 -16.66 -3.32
N ARG A 70 -1.20 -16.93 -3.10
CA ARG A 70 -1.70 -17.31 -1.79
C ARG A 70 -1.26 -18.73 -1.44
N PRO A 71 -0.89 -18.97 -0.16
CA PRO A 71 -0.58 -20.32 0.27
C PRO A 71 -1.79 -21.25 0.26
#